data_21b812db71451951941e1d6c8a516f63
#
_entry.id   21b812db71451951941e1d6c8a516f63
#
_cell.length_a   1.000
_cell.length_b   1.000
_cell.length_c   1.000
_cell.angle_alpha   90.00
_cell.angle_beta   90.00
_cell.angle_gamma   90.00
#
_symmetry.space_group_name_H-M   'P 1'
#
loop_
_entity.id
_entity.type
_entity.pdbx_description
1 polymer ?
#
loop_
_entity_poly.entity_id
_entity_poly.type
_entity_poly.pdbx_seq_one_letter_code
_entity_poly.pdbx_strand_id
1 'polypeptide(L)'
;MVAGILGFVYPQVLGGGNELINNIAKTPYTLQALLLLLAGKFIFTMLSYGSGVPGGFFLPMLVIGALTGSVISNIMIALGLLDPFFYSNIIVISMAAFFSASVRAPITGIILIMEMTGSFQHMLVLSIASIVAFIAAELCRSKPIYEELLARSLQSANKNDGSHCERQRNVIELAVCSGSPIDGRLIKEINWPEHTLLVELKRGASDLITIGATRLRAGDFLYVLTDDTLAKDLRKMAEGE
;
A
#
# COMPACT_ATOMS: atom_id res chain seq x y z
N MET A 1 9.43 -23.60 5.80
CA MET A 1 8.99 -24.97 5.53
C MET A 1 8.05 -25.08 4.32
N VAL A 2 6.93 -24.33 4.25
CA VAL A 2 5.96 -24.41 3.13
C VAL A 2 6.62 -24.10 1.77
N ALA A 3 7.45 -23.07 1.67
CA ALA A 3 8.19 -22.72 0.45
C ALA A 3 9.16 -23.82 0.01
N GLY A 4 9.77 -24.54 0.96
CA GLY A 4 10.66 -25.66 0.63
C GLY A 4 9.89 -26.85 0.06
N ILE A 5 8.74 -27.21 0.63
CA ILE A 5 7.88 -28.30 0.13
C ILE A 5 7.34 -27.95 -1.27
N LEU A 6 6.83 -26.73 -1.46
CA LEU A 6 6.36 -26.28 -2.76
C LEU A 6 7.48 -26.19 -3.80
N GLY A 7 8.72 -25.91 -3.38
CA GLY A 7 9.88 -25.89 -4.26
C GLY A 7 10.24 -27.25 -4.86
N PHE A 8 10.00 -28.31 -4.11
CA PHE A 8 10.20 -29.68 -4.59
C PHE A 8 9.06 -30.18 -5.48
N VAL A 9 7.82 -29.81 -5.15
CA VAL A 9 6.61 -30.31 -5.84
C VAL A 9 6.28 -29.45 -7.06
N TYR A 10 6.40 -28.12 -6.95
CA TYR A 10 6.04 -27.15 -7.99
C TYR A 10 7.01 -25.96 -8.02
N PRO A 11 8.25 -26.15 -8.55
CA PRO A 11 9.25 -25.08 -8.59
C PRO A 11 8.79 -23.85 -9.38
N GLN A 12 7.89 -24.00 -10.34
CA GLN A 12 7.33 -22.92 -11.17
C GLN A 12 6.47 -21.91 -10.39
N VAL A 13 5.95 -22.29 -9.22
CA VAL A 13 5.13 -21.41 -8.37
C VAL A 13 6.00 -20.47 -7.52
N LEU A 14 7.27 -20.84 -7.30
CA LEU A 14 8.23 -20.06 -6.51
C LEU A 14 8.72 -18.80 -7.25
N GLY A 15 9.23 -17.86 -6.48
CA GLY A 15 9.82 -16.62 -6.99
C GLY A 15 8.80 -15.64 -7.58
N GLY A 16 9.29 -14.64 -8.30
CA GLY A 16 8.50 -13.58 -8.93
C GLY A 16 7.57 -14.08 -10.04
N GLY A 17 7.95 -15.16 -10.75
CA GLY A 17 7.12 -15.80 -11.76
C GLY A 17 7.23 -15.19 -13.17
N ASN A 18 8.25 -14.38 -13.47
CA ASN A 18 8.51 -13.87 -14.83
C ASN A 18 8.66 -15.00 -15.86
N GLU A 19 9.40 -16.05 -15.50
CA GLU A 19 9.57 -17.22 -16.36
C GLU A 19 8.23 -17.92 -16.61
N LEU A 20 7.36 -17.97 -15.60
CA LEU A 20 6.04 -18.57 -15.72
C LEU A 20 5.17 -17.78 -16.71
N ILE A 21 5.17 -16.44 -16.64
CA ILE A 21 4.44 -15.58 -17.59
C ILE A 21 4.93 -15.85 -19.02
N ASN A 22 6.26 -15.86 -19.23
CA ASN A 22 6.84 -16.10 -20.54
C ASN A 22 6.52 -17.51 -21.10
N ASN A 23 6.52 -18.52 -20.23
CA ASN A 23 6.20 -19.88 -20.62
C ASN A 23 4.72 -20.04 -20.98
N ILE A 24 3.83 -19.45 -20.18
CA ILE A 24 2.38 -19.49 -20.43
C ILE A 24 2.04 -18.75 -21.73
N ALA A 25 2.69 -17.63 -22.01
CA ALA A 25 2.44 -16.85 -23.22
C ALA A 25 2.90 -17.58 -24.51
N LYS A 26 3.94 -18.44 -24.42
CA LYS A 26 4.51 -19.15 -25.57
C LYS A 26 3.87 -20.51 -25.84
N THR A 27 3.50 -21.22 -24.78
CA THR A 27 2.97 -22.58 -24.88
C THR A 27 1.65 -22.68 -24.14
N PRO A 28 0.56 -23.06 -24.82
CA PRO A 28 -0.72 -23.25 -24.14
C PRO A 28 -0.63 -24.48 -23.21
N TYR A 29 -0.89 -24.26 -21.94
CA TYR A 29 -1.03 -25.32 -20.94
C TYR A 29 -2.46 -25.88 -20.97
N THR A 30 -2.62 -27.12 -20.51
CA THR A 30 -3.96 -27.67 -20.31
C THR A 30 -4.72 -26.91 -19.26
N LEU A 31 -6.06 -26.80 -19.39
CA LEU A 31 -6.90 -26.06 -18.46
C LEU A 31 -6.70 -26.53 -17.01
N GLN A 32 -6.56 -27.84 -16.80
CA GLN A 32 -6.32 -28.41 -15.46
C GLN A 32 -4.99 -27.95 -14.86
N ALA A 33 -3.93 -27.92 -15.65
CA ALA A 33 -2.62 -27.43 -15.21
C ALA A 33 -2.65 -25.94 -14.84
N LEU A 34 -3.36 -25.12 -15.65
CA LEU A 34 -3.53 -23.68 -15.38
C LEU A 34 -4.31 -23.41 -14.09
N LEU A 35 -5.40 -24.14 -13.84
CA LEU A 35 -6.15 -24.02 -12.61
C LEU A 35 -5.33 -24.41 -11.38
N LEU A 36 -4.54 -25.46 -11.50
CA LEU A 36 -3.68 -25.94 -10.41
C LEU A 36 -2.53 -24.95 -10.13
N LEU A 37 -1.92 -24.39 -11.19
CA LEU A 37 -0.91 -23.32 -11.07
C LEU A 37 -1.51 -22.05 -10.48
N LEU A 38 -2.71 -21.65 -10.89
CA LEU A 38 -3.41 -20.48 -10.36
C LEU A 38 -3.70 -20.66 -8.86
N ALA A 39 -4.28 -21.78 -8.47
CA ALA A 39 -4.55 -22.08 -7.07
C ALA A 39 -3.26 -22.14 -6.23
N GLY A 40 -2.24 -22.83 -6.72
CA GLY A 40 -0.95 -22.93 -6.05
C GLY A 40 -0.27 -21.57 -5.88
N LYS A 41 -0.25 -20.74 -6.95
CA LYS A 41 0.32 -19.38 -6.90
C LYS A 41 -0.45 -18.47 -5.96
N PHE A 42 -1.78 -18.52 -6.00
CA PHE A 42 -2.63 -17.75 -5.12
C PHE A 42 -2.40 -18.10 -3.64
N ILE A 43 -2.45 -19.39 -3.30
CA ILE A 43 -2.20 -19.86 -1.94
C ILE A 43 -0.80 -19.50 -1.46
N PHE A 44 0.22 -19.71 -2.31
CA PHE A 44 1.60 -19.35 -1.97
C PHE A 44 1.76 -17.85 -1.73
N THR A 45 1.14 -17.03 -2.56
CA THR A 45 1.15 -15.56 -2.41
C THR A 45 0.49 -15.16 -1.08
N MET A 46 -0.69 -15.72 -0.76
CA MET A 46 -1.39 -15.43 0.50
C MET A 46 -0.57 -15.85 1.73
N LEU A 47 0.07 -17.03 1.70
CA LEU A 47 0.93 -17.51 2.78
C LEU A 47 2.19 -16.64 2.94
N SER A 48 2.79 -16.24 1.82
CA SER A 48 3.99 -15.38 1.82
C SER A 48 3.69 -14.02 2.45
N TYR A 49 2.57 -13.39 2.10
CA TYR A 49 2.15 -12.13 2.71
C TYR A 49 1.68 -12.28 4.15
N GLY A 50 1.05 -13.41 4.48
CA GLY A 50 0.64 -13.72 5.85
C GLY A 50 1.80 -13.91 6.81
N SER A 51 3.01 -14.22 6.31
CA SER A 51 4.21 -14.39 7.14
C SER A 51 4.83 -13.08 7.63
N GLY A 52 4.38 -11.92 7.11
CA GLY A 52 4.89 -10.60 7.49
C GLY A 52 6.30 -10.28 6.98
N VAL A 53 6.89 -11.13 6.14
CA VAL A 53 8.20 -10.87 5.53
C VAL A 53 8.05 -9.80 4.45
N PRO A 54 8.83 -8.71 4.50
CA PRO A 54 8.78 -7.69 3.46
C PRO A 54 9.17 -8.28 2.11
N GLY A 55 8.31 -8.12 1.11
CA GLY A 55 8.53 -8.62 -0.25
C GLY A 55 7.74 -7.81 -1.28
N GLY A 56 8.20 -7.86 -2.54
CA GLY A 56 7.49 -7.21 -3.65
C GLY A 56 6.22 -7.99 -4.03
N PHE A 57 5.09 -7.31 -4.08
CA PHE A 57 3.80 -7.91 -4.45
C PHE A 57 3.43 -7.72 -5.93
N PHE A 58 4.13 -6.88 -6.66
CA PHE A 58 3.84 -6.55 -8.05
C PHE A 58 3.88 -7.79 -8.96
N LEU A 59 5.02 -8.49 -9.01
CA LEU A 59 5.19 -9.66 -9.86
C LEU A 59 4.22 -10.80 -9.54
N PRO A 60 4.04 -11.22 -8.28
CA PRO A 60 3.03 -12.23 -7.94
C PRO A 60 1.62 -11.86 -8.41
N MET A 61 1.26 -10.58 -8.34
CA MET A 61 -0.03 -10.08 -8.77
C MET A 61 -0.21 -10.17 -10.29
N LEU A 62 0.84 -9.77 -11.05
CA LEU A 62 0.84 -9.90 -12.51
C LEU A 62 0.74 -11.36 -12.96
N VAL A 63 1.42 -12.27 -12.26
CA VAL A 63 1.34 -13.72 -12.55
C VAL A 63 -0.08 -14.26 -12.33
N ILE A 64 -0.74 -13.85 -11.26
CA ILE A 64 -2.15 -14.24 -11.00
C ILE A 64 -3.04 -13.71 -12.12
N GLY A 65 -2.83 -12.46 -12.54
CA GLY A 65 -3.51 -11.86 -13.70
C GLY A 65 -3.27 -12.63 -15.00
N ALA A 66 -2.01 -13.02 -15.27
CA ALA A 66 -1.64 -13.81 -16.44
C ALA A 66 -2.28 -15.21 -16.44
N LEU A 67 -2.25 -15.90 -15.30
CA LEU A 67 -2.87 -17.21 -15.14
C LEU A 67 -4.39 -17.15 -15.31
N THR A 68 -5.02 -16.14 -14.74
CA THR A 68 -6.47 -15.88 -14.91
C THR A 68 -6.83 -15.64 -16.37
N GLY A 69 -6.03 -14.80 -17.06
CA GLY A 69 -6.20 -14.55 -18.49
C GLY A 69 -6.03 -15.81 -19.34
N SER A 70 -5.05 -16.65 -19.00
CA SER A 70 -4.82 -17.94 -19.67
C SER A 70 -5.98 -18.92 -19.49
N VAL A 71 -6.55 -19.00 -18.29
CA VAL A 71 -7.74 -19.82 -18.01
C VAL A 71 -8.93 -19.33 -18.84
N ILE A 72 -9.20 -18.02 -18.83
CA ILE A 72 -10.29 -17.42 -19.59
C ILE A 72 -10.09 -17.66 -21.10
N SER A 73 -8.88 -17.44 -21.62
CA SER A 73 -8.55 -17.68 -23.02
C SER A 73 -8.80 -19.14 -23.45
N ASN A 74 -8.35 -20.10 -22.63
CA ASN A 74 -8.58 -21.52 -22.93
C ASN A 74 -10.07 -21.86 -22.96
N ILE A 75 -10.86 -21.33 -22.04
CA ILE A 75 -12.32 -21.54 -22.03
C ILE A 75 -12.96 -20.92 -23.26
N MET A 76 -12.58 -19.69 -23.63
CA MET A 76 -13.14 -19.00 -24.80
C MET A 76 -12.78 -19.70 -26.12
N ILE A 77 -11.54 -20.20 -26.23
CA ILE A 77 -11.11 -20.98 -27.39
C ILE A 77 -11.88 -22.31 -27.46
N ALA A 78 -12.05 -23.00 -26.34
CA ALA A 78 -12.81 -24.26 -26.29
C ALA A 78 -14.30 -24.07 -26.67
N LEU A 79 -14.87 -22.89 -26.39
CA LEU A 79 -16.24 -22.52 -26.78
C LEU A 79 -16.33 -21.99 -28.23
N GLY A 80 -15.20 -21.88 -28.95
CA GLY A 80 -15.16 -21.33 -30.31
C GLY A 80 -15.43 -19.83 -30.41
N LEU A 81 -15.33 -19.09 -29.28
CA LEU A 81 -15.56 -17.65 -29.20
C LEU A 81 -14.30 -16.83 -29.45
N LEU A 82 -13.12 -17.44 -29.38
CA LEU A 82 -11.83 -16.76 -29.51
C LEU A 82 -10.92 -17.55 -30.44
N ASP A 83 -10.28 -16.85 -31.39
CA ASP A 83 -9.20 -17.42 -32.19
C ASP A 83 -7.94 -17.63 -31.32
N PRO A 84 -7.26 -18.78 -31.41
CA PRO A 84 -6.02 -19.05 -30.70
C PRO A 84 -4.92 -17.98 -30.89
N PHE A 85 -4.97 -17.25 -32.00
CA PHE A 85 -4.04 -16.14 -32.28
C PHE A 85 -4.09 -15.04 -31.21
N PHE A 86 -5.24 -14.80 -30.60
CA PHE A 86 -5.40 -13.76 -29.57
C PHE A 86 -5.09 -14.23 -28.14
N TYR A 87 -4.65 -15.48 -27.97
CA TYR A 87 -4.35 -16.05 -26.65
C TYR A 87 -3.43 -15.18 -25.81
N SER A 88 -2.27 -14.78 -26.36
CA SER A 88 -1.28 -13.93 -25.66
C SER A 88 -1.83 -12.53 -25.35
N ASN A 89 -2.67 -11.99 -26.22
CA ASN A 89 -3.26 -10.66 -26.02
C ASN A 89 -4.20 -10.64 -24.82
N ILE A 90 -5.01 -11.68 -24.63
CA ILE A 90 -5.90 -11.80 -23.47
C ILE A 90 -5.11 -11.91 -22.18
N ILE A 91 -3.97 -12.62 -22.17
CA ILE A 91 -3.07 -12.70 -21.00
C ILE A 91 -2.60 -11.30 -20.58
N VAL A 92 -2.08 -10.53 -21.55
CA VAL A 92 -1.56 -9.17 -21.32
C VAL A 92 -2.67 -8.24 -20.81
N ILE A 93 -3.85 -8.31 -21.40
CA ILE A 93 -5.02 -7.53 -21.00
C ILE A 93 -5.43 -7.89 -19.55
N SER A 94 -5.49 -9.19 -19.23
CA SER A 94 -5.83 -9.66 -17.89
C SER A 94 -4.83 -9.26 -16.82
N MET A 95 -3.54 -9.20 -17.15
CA MET A 95 -2.50 -8.70 -16.24
C MET A 95 -2.77 -7.24 -15.86
N ALA A 96 -3.03 -6.38 -16.86
CA ALA A 96 -3.33 -4.97 -16.64
C ALA A 96 -4.64 -4.76 -15.85
N ALA A 97 -5.69 -5.51 -16.22
CA ALA A 97 -6.98 -5.46 -15.57
C ALA A 97 -6.89 -5.90 -14.09
N PHE A 98 -6.22 -7.01 -13.81
CA PHE A 98 -6.06 -7.52 -12.44
C PHE A 98 -5.24 -6.56 -11.57
N PHE A 99 -4.16 -6.01 -12.12
CA PHE A 99 -3.35 -5.00 -11.44
C PHE A 99 -4.16 -3.74 -11.11
N SER A 100 -4.88 -3.22 -12.11
CA SER A 100 -5.71 -2.03 -11.97
C SER A 100 -6.81 -2.20 -10.91
N ALA A 101 -7.46 -3.37 -10.88
CA ALA A 101 -8.49 -3.69 -9.89
C ALA A 101 -7.94 -3.79 -8.47
N SER A 102 -6.74 -4.38 -8.29
CA SER A 102 -6.15 -4.66 -6.98
C SER A 102 -5.46 -3.45 -6.38
N VAL A 103 -4.71 -2.68 -7.18
CA VAL A 103 -3.92 -1.52 -6.75
C VAL A 103 -4.72 -0.21 -6.79
N ARG A 104 -5.81 -0.17 -7.55
CA ARG A 104 -6.60 1.04 -7.83
C ARG A 104 -5.83 2.11 -8.61
N ALA A 105 -4.87 1.69 -9.42
CA ALA A 105 -4.02 2.56 -10.23
C ALA A 105 -4.04 2.15 -11.70
N PRO A 106 -5.11 2.48 -12.48
CA PRO A 106 -5.25 2.05 -13.86
C PRO A 106 -4.14 2.57 -14.77
N ILE A 107 -3.75 3.83 -14.64
CA ILE A 107 -2.68 4.42 -15.46
C ILE A 107 -1.35 3.71 -15.22
N THR A 108 -1.00 3.44 -13.97
CA THR A 108 0.22 2.72 -13.61
C THR A 108 0.23 1.30 -14.19
N GLY A 109 -0.92 0.61 -14.14
CA GLY A 109 -1.07 -0.72 -14.73
C GLY A 109 -0.85 -0.72 -16.23
N ILE A 110 -1.42 0.24 -16.95
CA ILE A 110 -1.27 0.37 -18.41
C ILE A 110 0.20 0.61 -18.76
N ILE A 111 0.86 1.58 -18.12
CA ILE A 111 2.26 1.94 -18.40
C ILE A 111 3.19 0.77 -18.08
N LEU A 112 3.00 0.12 -16.94
CA LEU A 112 3.81 -1.02 -16.50
C LEU A 112 3.74 -2.17 -17.51
N ILE A 113 2.53 -2.53 -17.95
CA ILE A 113 2.36 -3.63 -18.91
C ILE A 113 2.87 -3.25 -20.30
N MET A 114 2.70 -2.00 -20.73
CA MET A 114 3.29 -1.51 -21.98
C MET A 114 4.82 -1.60 -21.96
N GLU A 115 5.44 -1.21 -20.85
CA GLU A 115 6.89 -1.28 -20.69
C GLU A 115 7.39 -2.73 -20.69
N MET A 116 6.69 -3.62 -19.97
CA MET A 116 7.04 -5.06 -19.95
C MET A 116 6.89 -5.75 -21.29
N THR A 117 5.90 -5.37 -22.10
CA THR A 117 5.64 -5.98 -23.42
C THR A 117 6.41 -5.28 -24.55
N GLY A 118 6.93 -4.08 -24.32
CA GLY A 118 7.61 -3.27 -25.33
C GLY A 118 6.71 -2.85 -26.50
N SER A 119 5.39 -2.93 -26.36
CA SER A 119 4.44 -2.69 -27.44
C SER A 119 3.39 -1.66 -27.07
N PHE A 120 3.30 -0.60 -27.88
CA PHE A 120 2.27 0.44 -27.76
C PHE A 120 0.97 0.07 -28.50
N GLN A 121 0.98 -0.98 -29.31
CA GLN A 121 -0.18 -1.37 -30.13
C GLN A 121 -1.43 -1.71 -29.32
N HIS A 122 -1.24 -2.21 -28.10
CA HIS A 122 -2.34 -2.62 -27.22
C HIS A 122 -2.82 -1.53 -26.27
N MET A 123 -2.25 -0.31 -26.33
CA MET A 123 -2.51 0.77 -25.36
C MET A 123 -4.00 1.06 -25.18
N LEU A 124 -4.76 1.15 -26.27
CA LEU A 124 -6.18 1.45 -26.20
C LEU A 124 -6.98 0.34 -25.50
N VAL A 125 -6.69 -0.91 -25.85
CA VAL A 125 -7.38 -2.07 -25.26
C VAL A 125 -7.01 -2.23 -23.79
N LEU A 126 -5.73 -2.05 -23.45
CA LEU A 126 -5.26 -2.04 -22.06
C LEU A 126 -5.93 -0.94 -21.24
N SER A 127 -6.09 0.26 -21.82
CA SER A 127 -6.74 1.38 -21.15
C SER A 127 -8.21 1.09 -20.84
N ILE A 128 -8.96 0.58 -21.83
CA ILE A 128 -10.36 0.21 -21.62
C ILE A 128 -10.47 -0.89 -20.56
N ALA A 129 -9.69 -1.97 -20.67
CA ALA A 129 -9.73 -3.08 -19.73
C ALA A 129 -9.37 -2.66 -18.31
N SER A 130 -8.33 -1.82 -18.14
CA SER A 130 -7.90 -1.31 -16.85
C SER A 130 -8.95 -0.41 -16.19
N ILE A 131 -9.59 0.48 -16.96
CA ILE A 131 -10.64 1.36 -16.45
C ILE A 131 -11.89 0.55 -16.06
N VAL A 132 -12.31 -0.39 -16.90
CA VAL A 132 -13.46 -1.25 -16.61
C VAL A 132 -13.19 -2.09 -15.36
N ALA A 133 -12.00 -2.65 -15.23
CA ALA A 133 -11.61 -3.43 -14.06
C ALA A 133 -11.58 -2.57 -12.78
N PHE A 134 -11.08 -1.33 -12.87
CA PHE A 134 -11.12 -0.36 -11.77
C PHE A 134 -12.56 -0.06 -11.34
N ILE A 135 -13.44 0.26 -12.28
CA ILE A 135 -14.85 0.55 -12.00
C ILE A 135 -15.55 -0.67 -11.39
N ALA A 136 -15.31 -1.87 -11.92
CA ALA A 136 -15.88 -3.11 -11.40
C ALA A 136 -15.45 -3.36 -9.96
N ALA A 137 -14.17 -3.16 -9.66
CA ALA A 137 -13.64 -3.31 -8.31
C ALA A 137 -14.20 -2.24 -7.35
N GLU A 138 -14.46 -1.01 -7.81
CA GLU A 138 -15.13 0.06 -7.05
C GLU A 138 -16.57 -0.31 -6.71
N LEU A 139 -17.33 -0.81 -7.70
CA LEU A 139 -18.70 -1.28 -7.50
C LEU A 139 -18.79 -2.43 -6.49
N CYS A 140 -17.79 -3.32 -6.49
CA CYS A 140 -17.67 -4.41 -5.51
C CYS A 140 -17.24 -3.93 -4.12
N ARG A 141 -16.95 -2.64 -3.93
CA ARG A 141 -16.46 -2.05 -2.67
C ARG A 141 -15.26 -2.79 -2.07
N SER A 142 -14.41 -3.38 -2.90
CA SER A 142 -13.18 -4.01 -2.42
C SER A 142 -12.19 -2.93 -1.96
N LYS A 143 -11.47 -3.19 -0.88
CA LYS A 143 -10.45 -2.25 -0.39
C LYS A 143 -9.19 -2.34 -1.24
N PRO A 144 -8.49 -1.21 -1.50
CA PRO A 144 -7.19 -1.23 -2.16
C PRO A 144 -6.18 -2.05 -1.36
N ILE A 145 -5.29 -2.77 -2.05
CA ILE A 145 -4.30 -3.64 -1.39
C ILE A 145 -3.39 -2.86 -0.43
N TYR A 146 -3.06 -1.61 -0.74
CA TYR A 146 -2.20 -0.78 0.11
C TYR A 146 -2.83 -0.44 1.45
N GLU A 147 -4.12 -0.12 1.47
CA GLU A 147 -4.84 0.18 2.72
C GLU A 147 -4.91 -1.05 3.62
N GLU A 148 -5.16 -2.22 3.02
CA GLU A 148 -5.23 -3.48 3.77
C GLU A 148 -3.85 -3.88 4.33
N LEU A 149 -2.77 -3.71 3.56
CA LEU A 149 -1.41 -3.97 4.02
C LEU A 149 -0.99 -3.01 5.13
N LEU A 150 -1.35 -1.71 5.01
CA LEU A 150 -1.08 -0.72 6.04
C LEU A 150 -1.84 -1.05 7.33
N ALA A 151 -3.13 -1.37 7.24
CA ALA A 151 -3.94 -1.75 8.38
C ALA A 151 -3.36 -2.97 9.11
N ARG A 152 -2.87 -3.97 8.37
CA ARG A 152 -2.23 -5.16 8.96
C ARG A 152 -0.88 -4.83 9.60
N SER A 153 -0.07 -3.98 8.99
CA SER A 153 1.23 -3.59 9.56
C SER A 153 1.04 -2.83 10.87
N LEU A 154 0.06 -1.93 10.94
CA LEU A 154 -0.30 -1.21 12.17
C LEU A 154 -0.85 -2.16 13.25
N GLN A 155 -1.69 -3.12 12.89
CA GLN A 155 -2.18 -4.14 13.84
C GLN A 155 -1.06 -5.05 14.35
N SER A 156 -0.07 -5.36 13.52
CA SER A 156 1.07 -6.20 13.91
C SER A 156 2.04 -5.43 14.84
N ALA A 157 2.24 -4.14 14.59
CA ALA A 157 2.98 -3.26 15.48
C ALA A 157 2.31 -3.20 16.86
N ASN A 158 0.99 -2.98 16.92
CA ASN A 158 0.23 -2.96 18.17
C ASN A 158 0.20 -4.32 18.91
N LYS A 159 0.34 -5.46 18.22
CA LYS A 159 0.37 -6.79 18.87
C LYS A 159 1.74 -7.15 19.46
N ASN A 160 2.83 -6.66 18.87
CA ASN A 160 4.18 -6.90 19.39
C ASN A 160 4.50 -6.04 20.60
N ASP A 161 3.77 -4.94 20.82
CA ASP A 161 3.92 -4.04 21.98
C ASP A 161 3.06 -4.45 23.18
N GLY A 162 2.72 -5.72 23.31
CA GLY A 162 1.95 -6.27 24.44
C GLY A 162 2.59 -6.13 25.83
N SER A 163 3.69 -5.40 25.99
CA SER A 163 4.32 -5.12 27.30
C SER A 163 4.70 -3.65 27.55
N HIS A 164 4.59 -2.78 26.56
CA HIS A 164 4.62 -1.34 26.78
C HIS A 164 3.45 -0.74 25.99
N CYS A 165 2.52 -0.15 26.71
CA CYS A 165 1.53 0.76 26.18
C CYS A 165 2.29 1.96 25.58
N GLU A 166 2.89 1.79 24.40
CA GLU A 166 3.38 2.91 23.61
C GLU A 166 2.16 3.71 23.20
N ARG A 167 1.85 4.69 24.04
CA ARG A 167 0.91 5.76 23.71
C ARG A 167 1.37 6.31 22.36
N GLN A 168 0.49 6.29 21.37
CA GLN A 168 0.78 6.88 20.06
C GLN A 168 1.16 8.34 20.29
N ARG A 169 2.44 8.63 20.18
CA ARG A 169 2.96 9.99 20.26
C ARG A 169 2.89 10.60 18.89
N ASN A 170 2.12 11.66 18.80
CA ASN A 170 1.98 12.43 17.58
C ASN A 170 2.60 13.81 17.78
N VAL A 171 3.18 14.36 16.71
CA VAL A 171 3.58 15.75 16.69
C VAL A 171 2.37 16.58 16.35
N ILE A 172 1.94 17.42 17.29
CA ILE A 172 0.83 18.37 17.10
C ILE A 172 1.40 19.76 16.90
N GLU A 173 0.77 20.52 16.04
CA GLU A 173 1.07 21.93 15.82
C GLU A 173 0.09 22.77 16.65
N LEU A 174 0.64 23.71 17.43
CA LEU A 174 -0.12 24.60 18.30
C LEU A 174 0.29 26.03 18.01
N ALA A 175 -0.67 26.92 17.78
CA ALA A 175 -0.42 28.35 17.63
C ALA A 175 -0.57 29.04 18.99
N VAL A 176 0.40 29.85 19.38
CA VAL A 176 0.33 30.66 20.60
C VAL A 176 -0.58 31.86 20.32
N CYS A 177 -1.75 31.88 20.95
CA CYS A 177 -2.66 33.03 20.85
C CYS A 177 -2.29 34.15 21.80
N SER A 178 -2.60 35.38 21.41
CA SER A 178 -2.40 36.55 22.25
C SER A 178 -3.26 36.48 23.51
N GLY A 179 -2.63 36.63 24.67
CA GLY A 179 -3.30 36.53 25.97
C GLY A 179 -3.47 35.11 26.50
N SER A 180 -2.92 34.10 25.80
CA SER A 180 -2.91 32.73 26.32
C SER A 180 -2.02 32.57 27.55
N PRO A 181 -2.22 31.55 28.41
CA PRO A 181 -1.44 31.33 29.61
C PRO A 181 0.07 31.17 29.36
N ILE A 182 0.48 30.83 28.12
CA ILE A 182 1.86 30.61 27.73
C ILE A 182 2.51 31.80 27.00
N ASP A 183 1.70 32.80 26.62
CA ASP A 183 2.20 34.01 25.95
C ASP A 183 3.13 34.82 26.84
N GLY A 184 4.28 35.16 26.36
CA GLY A 184 5.31 35.94 27.09
C GLY A 184 6.11 35.16 28.12
N ARG A 185 5.82 33.87 28.37
CA ARG A 185 6.58 33.04 29.33
C ARG A 185 7.78 32.37 28.72
N LEU A 186 8.73 31.99 29.56
CA LEU A 186 9.85 31.13 29.16
C LEU A 186 9.41 29.67 29.09
N ILE A 187 9.92 28.91 28.13
CA ILE A 187 9.56 27.50 27.95
C ILE A 187 9.73 26.70 29.25
N LYS A 188 10.77 26.98 30.03
CA LYS A 188 11.05 26.31 31.33
C LYS A 188 10.06 26.69 32.43
N GLU A 189 9.33 27.80 32.32
CA GLU A 189 8.37 28.29 33.32
C GLU A 189 6.94 27.74 33.08
N ILE A 190 6.74 27.09 31.95
CA ILE A 190 5.47 26.50 31.59
C ILE A 190 5.42 25.08 32.16
N ASN A 191 4.35 24.79 32.87
CA ASN A 191 4.11 23.46 33.41
C ASN A 191 3.55 22.54 32.32
N TRP A 192 4.47 21.97 31.53
CA TRP A 192 4.09 21.05 30.47
C TRP A 192 3.53 19.75 31.07
N PRO A 193 2.47 19.17 30.48
CA PRO A 193 2.01 17.84 30.88
C PRO A 193 3.10 16.78 30.77
N GLU A 194 3.05 15.77 31.62
CA GLU A 194 3.98 14.64 31.54
C GLU A 194 3.92 14.00 30.13
N HIS A 195 5.04 13.51 29.65
CA HIS A 195 5.18 12.92 28.30
C HIS A 195 5.00 13.90 27.13
N THR A 196 5.23 15.19 27.36
CA THR A 196 5.20 16.24 26.34
C THR A 196 6.61 16.75 26.07
N LEU A 197 6.98 16.81 24.78
CA LEU A 197 8.27 17.35 24.35
C LEU A 197 8.07 18.41 23.28
N LEU A 198 8.51 19.63 23.54
CA LEU A 198 8.55 20.68 22.52
C LEU A 198 9.72 20.41 21.57
N VAL A 199 9.44 20.02 20.34
CA VAL A 199 10.44 19.63 19.34
C VAL A 199 10.99 20.84 18.62
N GLU A 200 10.10 21.76 18.19
CA GLU A 200 10.45 22.90 17.36
C GLU A 200 9.54 24.09 17.66
N LEU A 201 10.06 25.28 17.44
CA LEU A 201 9.33 26.54 17.51
C LEU A 201 9.55 27.32 16.22
N LYS A 202 8.47 27.66 15.54
CA LYS A 202 8.49 28.44 14.33
C LYS A 202 7.96 29.84 14.60
N ARG A 203 8.77 30.85 14.30
CA ARG A 203 8.40 32.27 14.42
C ARG A 203 8.48 32.94 13.07
N GLY A 204 7.33 33.18 12.45
CA GLY A 204 7.26 33.65 11.07
C GLY A 204 7.92 32.69 10.09
N ALA A 205 9.00 33.10 9.43
CA ALA A 205 9.76 32.28 8.50
C ALA A 205 11.00 31.60 9.12
N SER A 206 11.24 31.76 10.45
CA SER A 206 12.45 31.30 11.12
C SER A 206 12.13 30.14 12.04
N ASP A 207 12.87 29.05 11.91
CA ASP A 207 12.81 27.89 12.79
C ASP A 207 13.79 28.13 13.94
N LEU A 208 13.31 28.08 15.18
CA LEU A 208 14.09 28.34 16.38
C LEU A 208 14.29 27.05 17.18
N ILE A 209 15.52 26.81 17.61
CA ILE A 209 15.82 25.72 18.51
C ILE A 209 15.19 26.00 19.87
N THR A 210 14.39 25.06 20.37
CA THR A 210 13.67 25.16 21.62
C THR A 210 14.63 24.96 22.80
N ILE A 211 14.98 26.04 23.47
CA ILE A 211 15.77 26.01 24.71
C ILE A 211 14.86 26.52 25.83
N GLY A 212 15.05 26.00 27.06
CA GLY A 212 14.24 26.41 28.20
C GLY A 212 14.22 27.93 28.46
N ALA A 213 15.26 28.67 28.03
CA ALA A 213 15.35 30.13 28.12
C ALA A 213 14.64 30.88 26.95
N THR A 214 14.09 30.18 25.97
CA THR A 214 13.36 30.80 24.88
C THR A 214 12.01 31.31 25.38
N ARG A 215 11.69 32.56 25.09
CA ARG A 215 10.41 33.18 25.44
C ARG A 215 9.42 33.02 24.31
N LEU A 216 8.27 32.44 24.60
CA LEU A 216 7.14 32.31 23.66
C LEU A 216 6.48 33.65 23.41
N ARG A 217 5.94 33.84 22.23
CA ARG A 217 5.22 35.06 21.82
C ARG A 217 3.97 34.69 21.05
N ALA A 218 2.96 35.52 21.15
CA ALA A 218 1.78 35.37 20.30
C ALA A 218 2.18 35.32 18.81
N GLY A 219 1.63 34.37 18.07
CA GLY A 219 1.96 34.09 16.68
C GLY A 219 3.11 33.08 16.47
N ASP A 220 3.68 32.53 17.55
CA ASP A 220 4.61 31.41 17.46
C ASP A 220 3.83 30.09 17.19
N PHE A 221 4.37 29.23 16.33
CA PHE A 221 3.89 27.88 16.12
C PHE A 221 4.80 26.88 16.86
N LEU A 222 4.21 26.07 17.71
CA LEU A 222 4.90 25.07 18.51
C LEU A 222 4.65 23.68 17.94
N TYR A 223 5.69 22.94 17.63
CA TYR A 223 5.61 21.52 17.27
C TYR A 223 5.91 20.67 18.49
N VAL A 224 4.87 20.04 19.01
CA VAL A 224 4.92 19.34 20.30
C VAL A 224 4.65 17.86 20.09
N LEU A 225 5.60 17.02 20.50
CA LEU A 225 5.44 15.57 20.56
C LEU A 225 4.69 15.23 21.86
N THR A 226 3.52 14.65 21.73
CA THR A 226 2.66 14.32 22.88
C THR A 226 1.73 13.14 22.57
N ASP A 227 1.08 12.62 23.62
CA ASP A 227 0.03 11.60 23.47
C ASP A 227 -1.28 12.25 22.98
N ASP A 228 -2.03 11.55 22.13
CA ASP A 228 -3.32 12.05 21.57
C ASP A 228 -4.32 12.50 22.64
N THR A 229 -4.30 11.88 23.81
CA THR A 229 -5.18 12.22 24.93
C THR A 229 -4.88 13.62 25.52
N LEU A 230 -3.62 14.07 25.46
CA LEU A 230 -3.16 15.35 25.99
C LEU A 230 -3.25 16.50 24.96
N ALA A 231 -3.50 16.17 23.71
CA ALA A 231 -3.57 17.16 22.63
C ALA A 231 -4.64 18.25 22.87
N LYS A 232 -5.75 17.89 23.49
CA LYS A 232 -6.84 18.84 23.85
C LYS A 232 -6.41 19.82 24.94
N ASP A 233 -5.71 19.33 25.97
CA ASP A 233 -5.26 20.16 27.09
C ASP A 233 -4.16 21.13 26.64
N LEU A 234 -3.27 20.68 25.78
CA LEU A 234 -2.23 21.51 25.19
C LEU A 234 -2.82 22.62 24.28
N ARG A 235 -3.86 22.31 23.51
CA ARG A 235 -4.57 23.33 22.71
C ARG A 235 -5.19 24.40 23.59
N LYS A 236 -5.86 24.02 24.67
CA LYS A 236 -6.44 24.98 25.62
C LYS A 236 -5.36 25.87 26.25
N MET A 237 -4.19 25.33 26.56
CA MET A 237 -3.06 26.11 27.08
C MET A 237 -2.52 27.11 26.05
N ALA A 238 -2.51 26.75 24.76
CA ALA A 238 -1.99 27.60 23.69
C ALA A 238 -3.00 28.64 23.21
N GLU A 239 -4.28 28.29 23.21
CA GLU A 239 -5.39 29.14 22.73
C GLU A 239 -6.00 30.03 23.84
N GLY A 240 -5.90 29.62 25.12
CA GLY A 240 -6.38 30.41 26.24
C GLY A 240 -7.85 30.20 26.61
N GLU A 241 -8.44 29.03 26.15
CA GLU A 241 -9.77 28.61 26.53
C GLU A 241 -9.83 27.77 27.83
#